data_06d61ec8b166ec345926976f429cdc55
#
_entry.id   06d61ec8b166ec345926976f429cdc55
#
_cell.length_a   1.000
_cell.length_b   1.000
_cell.length_c   1.000
_cell.angle_alpha   90.00
_cell.angle_beta   90.00
_cell.angle_gamma   90.00
#
_symmetry.space_group_name_H-M   'P 1'
#
loop_
_entity.id
_entity.type
_entity.pdbx_description
1 polymer ?
#
loop_
_entity_poly.entity_id
_entity_poly.type
_entity_poly.pdbx_seq_one_letter_code
_entity_poly.pdbx_strand_id
1 'polypeptide(L)'
;MNNIRVGCSVLIKSNNKLLLGIRNKEPNKGMIITPGCGVELFERMEDTVKREIMEETGLEITNIKQLKTYEIINKPDEHRIIIYWSADYDKNSVQSATDLADAKFYSKEEIKELDKLGKLSSITKQVLSDNNWL
;
A
#
# COMPACT_ATOMS: atom_id res chain seq x y z
N MET A 1 2.37 -23.64 -9.77
CA MET A 1 1.40 -24.05 -8.77
C MET A 1 0.77 -22.80 -8.13
N ASN A 2 -0.54 -22.77 -8.08
CA ASN A 2 -1.24 -21.61 -7.54
C ASN A 2 -1.38 -21.72 -6.03
N ASN A 3 -0.92 -20.69 -5.33
CA ASN A 3 -1.00 -20.61 -3.88
C ASN A 3 -1.79 -19.36 -3.47
N ILE A 4 -2.41 -19.42 -2.31
CA ILE A 4 -2.96 -18.23 -1.66
C ILE A 4 -1.78 -17.45 -1.09
N ARG A 5 -1.66 -16.20 -1.50
CA ARG A 5 -0.61 -15.30 -0.99
C ARG A 5 -1.19 -14.40 0.08
N VAL A 6 -0.44 -14.23 1.16
CA VAL A 6 -0.82 -13.34 2.25
C VAL A 6 0.14 -12.16 2.28
N GLY A 7 -0.41 -10.96 2.28
CA GLY A 7 0.38 -9.74 2.30
C GLY A 7 -0.17 -8.71 3.26
N CYS A 8 0.65 -7.73 3.56
CA CYS A 8 0.28 -6.54 4.32
C CYS A 8 0.49 -5.31 3.45
N SER A 9 -0.42 -4.34 3.57
CA SER A 9 -0.29 -3.05 2.92
C SER A 9 -0.59 -1.95 3.93
N VAL A 10 -0.07 -0.75 3.72
CA VAL A 10 -0.09 0.29 4.76
C VAL A 10 -0.58 1.62 4.21
N LEU A 11 -1.51 2.25 4.93
CA LEU A 11 -1.90 3.63 4.72
C LEU A 11 -1.03 4.50 5.64
N ILE A 12 -0.02 5.14 5.10
CA ILE A 12 0.92 5.98 5.87
C ILE A 12 0.54 7.43 5.71
N LYS A 13 0.18 8.07 6.82
CA LYS A 13 -0.26 9.46 6.86
C LYS A 13 0.82 10.39 7.34
N SER A 14 0.93 11.56 6.72
CA SER A 14 1.77 12.66 7.17
C SER A 14 1.12 13.98 6.74
N ASN A 15 0.81 14.86 7.70
CA ASN A 15 0.25 16.19 7.43
C ASN A 15 -0.98 16.18 6.50
N ASN A 16 -1.95 15.31 6.78
CA ASN A 16 -3.17 15.13 5.99
C ASN A 16 -2.94 14.68 4.55
N LYS A 17 -1.80 14.03 4.33
CA LYS A 17 -1.44 13.41 3.05
C LYS A 17 -1.18 11.93 3.24
N LEU A 18 -1.29 11.18 2.18
CA LEU A 18 -1.13 9.73 2.19
C LEU A 18 -0.01 9.31 1.23
N LEU A 19 0.84 8.40 1.67
CA LEU A 19 1.92 7.89 0.83
C LEU A 19 1.39 6.92 -0.21
N LEU A 20 1.62 7.23 -1.47
CA LEU A 20 1.31 6.36 -2.60
C LEU A 20 2.51 6.30 -3.54
N GLY A 21 2.55 5.30 -4.39
CA GLY A 21 3.60 5.18 -5.38
C GLY A 21 3.11 4.43 -6.61
N ILE A 22 3.99 4.23 -7.56
CA ILE A 22 3.70 3.57 -8.83
C ILE A 22 4.20 2.13 -8.77
N ARG A 23 3.35 1.19 -9.12
CA ARG A 23 3.72 -0.22 -9.15
C ARG A 23 4.66 -0.51 -10.29
N ASN A 24 5.76 -1.21 -10.00
CA ASN A 24 6.84 -1.48 -10.93
C ASN A 24 6.71 -2.80 -11.69
N LYS A 25 5.74 -3.63 -11.33
CA LYS A 25 5.62 -4.98 -11.89
C LYS A 25 4.17 -5.38 -12.09
N GLU A 26 3.96 -6.35 -12.97
CA GLU A 26 2.63 -6.91 -13.18
C GLU A 26 2.18 -7.75 -11.97
N PRO A 27 0.88 -7.87 -11.70
CA PRO A 27 -0.21 -7.14 -12.37
C PRO A 27 -0.28 -5.67 -11.94
N ASN A 28 -0.99 -4.85 -12.71
CA ASN A 28 -1.22 -3.43 -12.44
C ASN A 28 0.03 -2.54 -12.56
N LYS A 29 1.02 -2.97 -13.34
CA LYS A 29 2.21 -2.14 -13.60
C LYS A 29 1.82 -0.75 -14.10
N GLY A 30 2.39 0.29 -13.47
CA GLY A 30 2.09 1.67 -13.81
C GLY A 30 0.91 2.27 -13.05
N MET A 31 0.16 1.47 -12.31
CA MET A 31 -0.96 1.98 -11.50
C MET A 31 -0.46 2.53 -10.15
N ILE A 32 -1.23 3.45 -9.60
CA ILE A 32 -0.96 4.01 -8.28
C ILE A 32 -1.44 3.02 -7.21
N ILE A 33 -0.58 2.73 -6.27
CA ILE A 33 -0.82 1.75 -5.20
C ILE A 33 -0.30 2.25 -3.86
N THR A 34 -0.75 1.60 -2.80
CA THR A 34 -0.19 1.76 -1.46
C THR A 34 1.05 0.88 -1.29
N PRO A 35 2.01 1.25 -0.42
CA PRO A 35 3.15 0.38 -0.12
C PRO A 35 2.71 -0.89 0.61
N GLY A 36 3.38 -1.99 0.33
CA GLY A 36 3.08 -3.27 0.96
C GLY A 36 3.85 -4.43 0.35
N CYS A 37 3.73 -5.59 0.99
CA CYS A 37 4.41 -6.80 0.51
C CYS A 37 3.85 -8.08 1.13
N GLY A 38 4.42 -9.22 0.72
CA GLY A 38 4.11 -10.52 1.28
C GLY A 38 4.67 -10.74 2.69
N VAL A 39 3.91 -11.46 3.50
CA VAL A 39 4.37 -11.91 4.81
C VAL A 39 5.33 -13.08 4.58
N GLU A 40 6.49 -13.05 5.21
CA GLU A 40 7.47 -14.12 5.13
C GLU A 40 7.17 -15.23 6.15
N LEU A 41 7.62 -16.43 5.85
CA LEU A 41 7.44 -17.57 6.74
C LEU A 41 8.00 -17.25 8.13
N PHE A 42 7.20 -17.52 9.16
CA PHE A 42 7.51 -17.28 10.58
C PHE A 42 7.60 -15.80 10.98
N GLU A 43 7.27 -14.88 10.08
CA GLU A 43 7.26 -13.45 10.38
C GLU A 43 5.89 -13.03 10.90
N ARG A 44 5.86 -12.20 11.94
CA ARG A 44 4.62 -11.58 12.41
C ARG A 44 4.23 -10.45 11.46
N MET A 45 2.92 -10.26 11.23
CA MET A 45 2.44 -9.23 10.30
C MET A 45 2.93 -7.83 10.66
N GLU A 46 2.95 -7.47 11.93
CA GLU A 46 3.43 -6.15 12.35
C GLU A 46 4.90 -5.96 12.02
N ASP A 47 5.70 -7.01 12.16
CA ASP A 47 7.12 -6.97 11.79
C ASP A 47 7.30 -6.88 10.28
N THR A 48 6.43 -7.55 9.52
CA THR A 48 6.39 -7.41 8.05
C THR A 48 6.19 -5.96 7.65
N VAL A 49 5.21 -5.29 8.27
CA VAL A 49 4.89 -3.89 7.98
C VAL A 49 6.10 -3.00 8.23
N LYS A 50 6.72 -3.12 9.40
CA LYS A 50 7.89 -2.30 9.76
C LYS A 50 9.06 -2.52 8.81
N ARG A 51 9.37 -3.78 8.54
CA ARG A 51 10.49 -4.17 7.68
C ARG A 51 10.31 -3.64 6.26
N GLU A 52 9.14 -3.89 5.67
CA GLU A 52 8.89 -3.52 4.28
C GLU A 52 8.84 -2.01 4.07
N ILE A 53 8.22 -1.28 4.98
CA ILE A 53 8.20 0.17 4.85
C ILE A 53 9.61 0.74 4.94
N MET A 54 10.43 0.22 5.84
CA MET A 54 11.82 0.62 5.91
C MET A 54 12.59 0.30 4.63
N GLU A 55 12.40 -0.91 4.08
CA GLU A 55 13.08 -1.33 2.85
C GLU A 55 12.61 -0.53 1.63
N GLU A 56 11.30 -0.30 1.49
CA GLU A 56 10.73 0.37 0.31
C GLU A 56 10.90 1.89 0.33
N THR A 57 10.85 2.50 1.49
CA THR A 57 10.76 3.95 1.61
C THR A 57 11.80 4.59 2.52
N GLY A 58 12.49 3.80 3.35
CA GLY A 58 13.40 4.33 4.36
C GLY A 58 12.71 5.00 5.53
N LEU A 59 11.38 4.89 5.63
CA LEU A 59 10.61 5.56 6.67
C LEU A 59 10.52 4.72 7.95
N GLU A 60 10.70 5.39 9.09
CA GLU A 60 10.41 4.83 10.40
C GLU A 60 9.01 5.29 10.81
N ILE A 61 8.04 4.37 10.75
CA ILE A 61 6.65 4.66 11.01
C ILE A 61 6.27 4.39 12.46
N THR A 62 5.24 5.10 12.93
CA THR A 62 4.72 4.98 14.30
C THR A 62 3.21 4.77 14.28
N ASN A 63 2.64 4.46 15.46
CA ASN A 63 1.20 4.33 15.64
C ASN A 63 0.57 3.34 14.66
N ILE A 64 1.18 2.15 14.57
CA ILE A 64 0.77 1.10 13.63
C ILE A 64 -0.49 0.41 14.14
N LYS A 65 -1.55 0.39 13.31
CA LYS A 65 -2.83 -0.22 13.65
C LYS A 65 -3.34 -1.07 12.51
N GLN A 66 -3.90 -2.23 12.84
CA GLN A 66 -4.51 -3.10 11.85
C GLN A 66 -5.89 -2.56 11.44
N LEU A 67 -6.11 -2.57 10.13
CA LEU A 67 -7.39 -2.21 9.52
C LEU A 67 -8.06 -3.47 8.96
N LYS A 68 -8.95 -3.27 7.99
CA LYS A 68 -9.72 -4.35 7.35
C LYS A 68 -8.82 -5.24 6.47
N THR A 69 -9.22 -6.50 6.35
CA THR A 69 -8.61 -7.47 5.43
C THR A 69 -9.41 -7.51 4.12
N TYR A 70 -8.69 -7.60 3.01
CA TYR A 70 -9.28 -7.67 1.66
C TYR A 70 -8.87 -8.96 0.98
N GLU A 71 -9.78 -9.50 0.19
CA GLU A 71 -9.50 -10.68 -0.62
C GLU A 71 -9.51 -10.30 -2.10
N ILE A 72 -8.50 -10.76 -2.83
CA ILE A 72 -8.44 -10.58 -4.29
C ILE A 72 -8.42 -11.96 -4.91
N ILE A 73 -9.47 -12.27 -5.64
CA ILE A 73 -9.63 -13.57 -6.28
C ILE A 73 -9.89 -13.35 -7.76
N ASN A 74 -8.92 -13.70 -8.59
CA ASN A 74 -9.01 -13.62 -10.04
C ASN A 74 -8.56 -14.96 -10.63
N LYS A 75 -9.50 -15.81 -10.96
CA LYS A 75 -9.20 -17.10 -11.60
C LYS A 75 -8.53 -16.87 -12.95
N PRO A 76 -7.61 -17.72 -13.37
CA PRO A 76 -7.19 -18.99 -12.74
C PRO A 76 -5.99 -18.87 -11.78
N ASP A 77 -5.35 -17.71 -11.65
CA ASP A 77 -3.99 -17.66 -11.09
C ASP A 77 -3.76 -16.62 -9.98
N GLU A 78 -4.76 -15.85 -9.59
CA GLU A 78 -4.57 -14.88 -8.52
C GLU A 78 -5.53 -15.11 -7.36
N HIS A 79 -4.96 -15.39 -6.19
CA HIS A 79 -5.71 -15.43 -4.93
C HIS A 79 -4.83 -14.85 -3.83
N ARG A 80 -5.19 -13.65 -3.34
CA ARG A 80 -4.43 -12.95 -2.32
C ARG A 80 -5.33 -12.51 -1.18
N ILE A 81 -4.77 -12.57 0.02
CA ILE A 81 -5.37 -12.00 1.23
C ILE A 81 -4.47 -10.85 1.65
N ILE A 82 -5.01 -9.64 1.70
CA ILE A 82 -4.24 -8.45 2.03
C ILE A 82 -4.79 -7.83 3.31
N ILE A 83 -3.97 -7.80 4.33
CA ILE A 83 -4.29 -7.15 5.59
C ILE A 83 -3.77 -5.72 5.51
N TYR A 84 -4.67 -4.74 5.59
CA TYR A 84 -4.30 -3.34 5.58
C TYR A 84 -4.03 -2.83 6.98
N TRP A 85 -3.11 -1.90 7.06
CA TRP A 85 -2.65 -1.25 8.29
C TRP A 85 -2.66 0.25 8.09
N SER A 86 -2.75 1.01 9.19
CA SER A 86 -2.51 2.44 9.17
C SER A 86 -1.28 2.75 10.01
N ALA A 87 -0.58 3.81 9.64
CA ALA A 87 0.59 4.26 10.38
C ALA A 87 0.78 5.76 10.17
N ASP A 88 1.55 6.36 11.05
CA ASP A 88 1.88 7.78 10.97
C ASP A 88 3.36 7.98 10.68
N TYR A 89 3.65 9.07 9.99
CA TYR A 89 5.01 9.52 9.73
C TYR A 89 5.05 11.04 9.92
N ASP A 90 6.03 11.53 10.66
CA ASP A 90 6.06 12.94 11.07
C ASP A 90 6.84 13.87 10.12
N LYS A 91 7.41 13.32 9.03
CA LYS A 91 8.15 14.09 8.04
C LYS A 91 7.52 13.93 6.66
N ASN A 92 7.77 14.87 5.75
CA ASN A 92 7.19 14.87 4.41
C ASN A 92 8.13 14.39 3.32
N SER A 93 9.34 13.97 3.66
CA SER A 93 10.31 13.49 2.70
C SER A 93 10.35 11.97 2.67
N VAL A 94 10.43 11.41 1.48
CA VAL A 94 10.53 9.98 1.28
C VAL A 94 11.57 9.70 0.20
N GLN A 95 12.36 8.65 0.39
CA GLN A 95 13.26 8.14 -0.63
C GLN A 95 12.66 6.88 -1.22
N SER A 96 12.29 6.96 -2.50
CA SER A 96 11.78 5.78 -3.21
C SER A 96 12.89 4.76 -3.38
N ALA A 97 12.57 3.50 -3.12
CA ALA A 97 13.50 2.40 -3.31
C ALA A 97 12.78 1.19 -3.87
N THR A 98 13.43 0.50 -4.76
CA THR A 98 13.07 -0.84 -5.27
C THR A 98 11.69 -0.99 -5.92
N ASP A 99 10.68 -1.52 -5.21
CA ASP A 99 9.43 -1.99 -5.84
C ASP A 99 8.35 -0.91 -5.96
N LEU A 100 8.54 0.23 -5.33
CA LEU A 100 7.61 1.34 -5.35
C LEU A 100 8.29 2.57 -5.92
N ALA A 101 8.07 2.84 -7.20
CA ALA A 101 8.64 4.00 -7.88
C ALA A 101 7.86 5.27 -7.53
N ASP A 102 8.53 6.42 -7.58
CA ASP A 102 7.91 7.73 -7.44
C ASP A 102 6.98 7.87 -6.23
N ALA A 103 7.35 7.24 -5.12
CA ALA A 103 6.60 7.33 -3.87
C ALA A 103 6.61 8.76 -3.36
N LYS A 104 5.41 9.29 -3.06
CA LYS A 104 5.27 10.62 -2.46
C LYS A 104 3.96 10.72 -1.69
N PHE A 105 3.83 11.76 -0.89
CA PHE A 105 2.60 12.03 -0.15
C PHE A 105 1.63 12.83 -1.01
N TYR A 106 0.39 12.35 -1.10
CA TYR A 106 -0.69 12.94 -1.90
C TYR A 106 -1.78 13.47 -0.97
N SER A 107 -2.29 14.66 -1.29
CA SER A 107 -3.48 15.20 -0.62
C SER A 107 -4.74 14.47 -1.09
N LYS A 108 -5.85 14.68 -0.37
CA LYS A 108 -7.15 14.13 -0.80
C LYS A 108 -7.57 14.65 -2.17
N GLU A 109 -7.29 15.90 -2.46
CA GLU A 109 -7.60 16.52 -3.75
C GLU A 109 -6.80 15.85 -4.87
N GLU A 110 -5.51 15.63 -4.63
CA GLU A 110 -4.66 14.93 -5.59
C GLU A 110 -5.11 13.49 -5.81
N ILE A 111 -5.53 12.80 -4.75
CA ILE A 111 -6.06 11.43 -4.85
C ILE A 111 -7.34 11.39 -5.68
N LYS A 112 -8.24 12.34 -5.48
CA LYS A 112 -9.46 12.45 -6.27
C LYS A 112 -9.16 12.65 -7.75
N GLU A 113 -8.15 13.44 -8.06
CA GLU A 113 -7.74 13.65 -9.44
C GLU A 113 -7.16 12.38 -10.06
N LEU A 114 -6.36 11.63 -9.32
CA LEU A 114 -5.85 10.35 -9.78
C LEU A 114 -6.98 9.35 -10.06
N ASP A 115 -8.02 9.36 -9.22
CA ASP A 115 -9.18 8.52 -9.42
C ASP A 115 -9.94 8.89 -10.70
N LYS A 116 -10.15 10.17 -10.94
CA LYS A 116 -10.79 10.65 -12.18
C LYS A 116 -10.03 10.23 -13.42
N LEU A 117 -8.71 10.20 -13.34
CA LEU A 117 -7.84 9.79 -14.45
C LEU A 117 -7.72 8.26 -14.58
N GLY A 118 -8.37 7.50 -13.72
CA GLY A 118 -8.33 6.05 -13.76
C GLY A 118 -6.98 5.45 -13.39
N LYS A 119 -6.18 6.16 -12.61
CA LYS A 119 -4.81 5.73 -12.27
C LYS A 119 -4.68 4.87 -11.03
N LEU A 120 -5.73 4.78 -10.20
CA LEU A 120 -5.72 3.95 -9.01
C LEU A 120 -6.03 2.50 -9.38
N SER A 121 -5.26 1.54 -8.83
CA SER A 121 -5.64 0.14 -8.95
C SER A 121 -6.97 -0.11 -8.22
N SER A 122 -7.69 -1.16 -8.61
CA SER A 122 -9.03 -1.44 -8.07
C SER A 122 -9.02 -1.58 -6.55
N ILE A 123 -8.05 -2.32 -6.01
CA ILE A 123 -7.95 -2.52 -4.56
C ILE A 123 -7.58 -1.21 -3.86
N THR A 124 -6.68 -0.42 -4.44
CA THR A 124 -6.30 0.87 -3.87
C THR A 124 -7.50 1.79 -3.81
N LYS A 125 -8.28 1.89 -4.88
CA LYS A 125 -9.49 2.69 -4.90
C LYS A 125 -10.47 2.28 -3.81
N GLN A 126 -10.71 0.98 -3.65
CA GLN A 126 -11.63 0.47 -2.63
C GLN A 126 -11.14 0.82 -1.22
N VAL A 127 -9.87 0.57 -0.93
CA VAL A 127 -9.31 0.85 0.39
C VAL A 127 -9.35 2.34 0.73
N LEU A 128 -9.04 3.18 -0.23
CA LEU A 128 -9.07 4.63 -0.04
C LEU A 128 -10.50 5.11 0.21
N SER A 129 -11.49 4.56 -0.49
CA SER A 129 -12.89 4.87 -0.26
C SER A 129 -13.35 4.42 1.14
N ASP A 130 -12.97 3.22 1.54
CA ASP A 130 -13.33 2.66 2.85
C ASP A 130 -12.74 3.44 4.02
N ASN A 131 -11.65 4.16 3.79
CA ASN A 131 -10.91 4.88 4.82
C ASN A 131 -10.97 6.40 4.66
N ASN A 132 -11.95 6.91 3.94
CA ASN A 132 -12.26 8.34 3.79
C ASN A 132 -11.17 9.16 3.08
N TRP A 133 -10.40 8.54 2.19
CA TRP A 133 -9.47 9.23 1.32
C TRP A 133 -10.08 9.51 -0.07
N LEU A 134 -11.20 8.87 -0.36
CA LEU A 134 -12.00 9.07 -1.57
C LEU A 134 -13.46 9.26 -1.20
#